data_5e2b55acaf8843c2c3059f36b79f76d9
#
_entry.id   5e2b55acaf8843c2c3059f36b79f76d9
#
_cell.length_a   1.000
_cell.length_b   1.000
_cell.length_c   1.000
_cell.angle_alpha   90.00
_cell.angle_beta   90.00
_cell.angle_gamma   90.00
#
_symmetry.space_group_name_H-M   'P 1'
#
loop_
_entity.id
_entity.type
_entity.pdbx_description
1 polymer ?
#
loop_
_entity_poly.entity_id
_entity_poly.type
_entity_poly.pdbx_seq_one_letter_code
_entity_poly.pdbx_strand_id
1 'polypeptide(L)'
;MTARLPKATTLRLMTLAGAAFAYVTAEMLPVGLLSEISTDLDVTEGRVGLLLTFYAYGVAALTLPLIGAVKTWPRRRVVVLTVATLAVSQLVAALAVNYPMLVIGRLLCAATHGVFWAVVAPVAATLVPRGQQGKAIAMVYAGTSLAFVLGGPLSSAIGQSWGWRTASAAIGLVAVVIAFSLHRALPEMPVDQHHRSKRDKPKPTPAMKRALAVICAATLFAALGQFASYTFFTLLVEESLGSSGGIRTAMLLVYGAAGAVGVWVAGKYYDRRPRLFTLISIATVAGALAIFWLLAPSMGAFAVVATILWGAAFTTVPICLQSSVLRAVPIGTDRASAIYVVVFQIAIATGALLGAAVVDSGGLSHLAGIGATLMIGSLVIVGFGRRAFPRELQRSTHSPTDAAATVAS
;
A
#
# COMPACT_ATOMS: atom_id res chain seq x y z
N MET A 1 -31.67 4.02 -5.35
CA MET A 1 -31.52 4.58 -3.99
C MET A 1 -30.61 3.65 -3.19
N THR A 2 -29.37 4.04 -2.87
CA THR A 2 -28.45 3.24 -2.05
C THR A 2 -28.89 3.36 -0.59
N ALA A 3 -29.48 2.30 -0.04
CA ALA A 3 -29.88 2.26 1.36
C ALA A 3 -28.70 2.63 2.28
N ARG A 4 -28.95 3.51 3.25
CA ARG A 4 -27.93 3.89 4.27
C ARG A 4 -27.63 2.66 5.12
N LEU A 5 -26.36 2.41 5.38
CA LEU A 5 -25.93 1.34 6.28
C LEU A 5 -26.41 1.62 7.72
N PRO A 6 -26.80 0.60 8.49
CA PRO A 6 -27.09 0.74 9.90
C PRO A 6 -25.92 1.36 10.66
N LYS A 7 -26.18 2.22 11.67
CA LYS A 7 -25.13 2.87 12.46
C LYS A 7 -24.10 1.90 13.04
N ALA A 8 -24.57 0.76 13.58
CA ALA A 8 -23.67 -0.28 14.12
C ALA A 8 -22.74 -0.86 13.05
N THR A 9 -23.23 -1.12 11.83
CA THR A 9 -22.42 -1.61 10.71
C THR A 9 -21.41 -0.55 10.26
N THR A 10 -21.84 0.70 10.17
CA THR A 10 -20.92 1.82 9.84
C THR A 10 -19.79 1.93 10.86
N LEU A 11 -20.10 1.86 12.17
CA LEU A 11 -19.09 1.91 13.23
C LEU A 11 -18.08 0.76 13.10
N ARG A 12 -18.54 -0.47 12.83
CA ARG A 12 -17.65 -1.63 12.60
C ARG A 12 -16.70 -1.42 11.43
N LEU A 13 -17.21 -0.91 10.32
CA LEU A 13 -16.40 -0.61 9.13
C LEU A 13 -15.41 0.53 9.39
N MET A 14 -15.82 1.57 10.13
CA MET A 14 -14.92 2.66 10.53
C MET A 14 -13.80 2.17 11.45
N THR A 15 -14.08 1.23 12.37
CA THR A 15 -13.04 0.64 13.22
C THR A 15 -12.05 -0.20 12.40
N LEU A 16 -12.52 -0.94 11.38
CA LEU A 16 -11.64 -1.63 10.43
C LEU A 16 -10.82 -0.65 9.58
N ALA A 17 -11.41 0.49 9.16
CA ALA A 17 -10.69 1.56 8.48
C ALA A 17 -9.63 2.21 9.37
N GLY A 18 -9.92 2.39 10.67
CA GLY A 18 -8.95 2.81 11.67
C GLY A 18 -7.77 1.85 11.82
N ALA A 19 -8.02 0.53 11.75
CA ALA A 19 -6.95 -0.47 11.75
C ALA A 19 -6.08 -0.36 10.50
N ALA A 20 -6.67 -0.19 9.31
CA ALA A 20 -5.94 0.04 8.08
C ALA A 20 -5.10 1.34 8.13
N PHE A 21 -5.67 2.41 8.69
CA PHE A 21 -4.95 3.66 8.97
C PHE A 21 -3.74 3.43 9.87
N ALA A 22 -3.91 2.74 11.00
CA ALA A 22 -2.83 2.51 11.96
C ALA A 22 -1.70 1.65 11.36
N TYR A 23 -2.02 0.61 10.58
CA TYR A 23 -1.03 -0.21 9.89
C TYR A 23 -0.17 0.59 8.91
N VAL A 24 -0.81 1.36 8.04
CA VAL A 24 -0.09 2.15 7.02
C VAL A 24 0.70 3.28 7.66
N THR A 25 0.16 3.94 8.70
CA THR A 25 0.89 4.96 9.46
C THR A 25 2.14 4.36 10.13
N ALA A 26 2.00 3.19 10.77
CA ALA A 26 3.14 2.49 11.38
C ALA A 26 4.17 2.06 10.33
N GLU A 27 3.73 1.59 9.16
CA GLU A 27 4.60 1.20 8.04
C GLU A 27 5.47 2.38 7.58
N MET A 28 4.86 3.56 7.40
CA MET A 28 5.51 4.75 6.83
C MET A 28 6.24 5.62 7.87
N LEU A 29 6.12 5.34 9.17
CA LEU A 29 6.75 6.14 10.24
C LEU A 29 8.26 6.37 10.00
N PRO A 30 9.09 5.37 9.64
CA PRO A 30 10.52 5.61 9.44
C PRO A 30 10.82 6.57 8.27
N VAL A 31 9.95 6.66 7.26
CA VAL A 31 10.11 7.58 6.14
C VAL A 31 9.98 9.03 6.59
N GLY A 32 9.04 9.31 7.50
CA GLY A 32 8.80 10.65 8.02
C GLY A 32 9.78 11.10 9.10
N LEU A 33 10.51 10.16 9.73
CA LEU A 33 11.37 10.40 10.91
C LEU A 33 12.77 9.79 10.72
N LEU A 34 13.22 9.75 9.47
CA LEU A 34 14.45 9.07 9.07
C LEU A 34 15.68 9.65 9.78
N SER A 35 15.86 10.98 9.73
CA SER A 35 16.99 11.66 10.34
C SER A 35 16.94 11.64 11.87
N GLU A 36 15.74 11.72 12.47
CA GLU A 36 15.55 11.64 13.91
C GLU A 36 15.96 10.27 14.46
N ILE A 37 15.56 9.18 13.77
CA ILE A 37 15.91 7.81 14.15
C ILE A 37 17.41 7.57 13.95
N SER A 38 17.97 8.05 12.85
CA SER A 38 19.40 7.96 12.50
C SER A 38 20.26 8.58 13.57
N THR A 39 19.96 9.82 13.93
CA THR A 39 20.72 10.59 14.95
C THR A 39 20.61 9.97 16.33
N ASP A 40 19.41 9.55 16.75
CA ASP A 40 19.16 9.06 18.10
C ASP A 40 19.74 7.64 18.34
N LEU A 41 19.80 6.79 17.29
CA LEU A 41 20.36 5.44 17.40
C LEU A 41 21.81 5.33 16.91
N ASP A 42 22.43 6.43 16.53
CA ASP A 42 23.80 6.51 15.99
C ASP A 42 24.03 5.50 14.85
N VAL A 43 23.14 5.55 13.84
CA VAL A 43 23.21 4.73 12.63
C VAL A 43 23.07 5.61 11.39
N THR A 44 23.54 5.10 10.24
CA THR A 44 23.37 5.83 8.98
C THR A 44 21.90 5.92 8.56
N GLU A 45 21.55 6.93 7.78
CA GLU A 45 20.20 7.10 7.22
C GLU A 45 19.82 5.95 6.29
N GLY A 46 20.81 5.38 5.57
CA GLY A 46 20.63 4.15 4.81
C GLY A 46 20.19 2.98 5.69
N ARG A 47 20.80 2.81 6.88
CA ARG A 47 20.37 1.79 7.85
C ARG A 47 18.94 2.00 8.32
N VAL A 48 18.50 3.24 8.53
CA VAL A 48 17.09 3.51 8.85
C VAL A 48 16.19 3.15 7.69
N GLY A 49 16.58 3.43 6.44
CA GLY A 49 15.87 3.00 5.23
C GLY A 49 15.69 1.49 5.14
N LEU A 50 16.67 0.69 5.61
CA LEU A 50 16.57 -0.78 5.66
C LEU A 50 15.45 -1.29 6.59
N LEU A 51 14.90 -0.47 7.50
CA LEU A 51 13.73 -0.86 8.29
C LEU A 51 12.53 -1.15 7.39
N LEU A 52 12.37 -0.42 6.29
CA LEU A 52 11.32 -0.70 5.30
C LEU A 52 11.64 -1.98 4.51
N THR A 53 12.91 -2.22 4.19
CA THR A 53 13.38 -3.47 3.56
C THR A 53 13.06 -4.69 4.41
N PHE A 54 13.46 -4.70 5.67
CA PHE A 54 13.19 -5.81 6.59
C PHE A 54 11.70 -6.03 6.79
N TYR A 55 10.94 -4.94 6.90
CA TYR A 55 9.49 -5.00 7.00
C TYR A 55 8.87 -5.66 5.78
N ALA A 56 9.15 -5.18 4.59
CA ALA A 56 8.50 -5.66 3.37
C ALA A 56 8.91 -7.10 3.01
N TYR A 57 10.18 -7.50 3.20
CA TYR A 57 10.58 -8.90 3.07
C TYR A 57 9.94 -9.77 4.16
N GLY A 58 9.81 -9.25 5.39
CA GLY A 58 9.10 -9.92 6.47
C GLY A 58 7.63 -10.18 6.10
N VAL A 59 6.94 -9.18 5.55
CA VAL A 59 5.57 -9.35 5.04
C VAL A 59 5.52 -10.42 3.94
N ALA A 60 6.40 -10.33 2.94
CA ALA A 60 6.42 -11.27 1.81
C ALA A 60 6.65 -12.72 2.28
N ALA A 61 7.58 -12.93 3.20
CA ALA A 61 7.95 -14.25 3.70
C ALA A 61 6.91 -14.86 4.65
N LEU A 62 6.34 -14.04 5.56
CA LEU A 62 5.52 -14.52 6.66
C LEU A 62 4.02 -14.59 6.34
N THR A 63 3.53 -13.85 5.33
CA THR A 63 2.11 -13.79 5.02
C THR A 63 1.50 -15.16 4.73
N LEU A 64 2.06 -15.92 3.80
CA LEU A 64 1.50 -17.23 3.40
C LEU A 64 1.57 -18.28 4.53
N PRO A 65 2.70 -18.48 5.24
CA PRO A 65 2.75 -19.39 6.38
C PRO A 65 1.75 -19.04 7.47
N LEU A 66 1.64 -17.77 7.84
CA LEU A 66 0.75 -17.33 8.92
C LEU A 66 -0.73 -17.41 8.54
N ILE A 67 -1.11 -17.10 7.28
CA ILE A 67 -2.47 -17.35 6.78
C ILE A 67 -2.81 -18.85 6.88
N GLY A 68 -1.86 -19.72 6.54
CA GLY A 68 -2.00 -21.17 6.70
C GLY A 68 -2.23 -21.60 8.16
N ALA A 69 -1.50 -21.00 9.09
CA ALA A 69 -1.61 -21.29 10.53
C ALA A 69 -2.96 -20.84 11.13
N VAL A 70 -3.48 -19.67 10.72
CA VAL A 70 -4.72 -19.11 11.26
C VAL A 70 -5.98 -19.48 10.46
N LYS A 71 -5.89 -20.32 9.45
CA LYS A 71 -7.00 -20.68 8.56
C LYS A 71 -8.23 -21.24 9.28
N THR A 72 -8.01 -21.94 10.41
CA THR A 72 -9.05 -22.55 11.25
C THR A 72 -9.56 -21.64 12.37
N TRP A 73 -9.02 -20.43 12.49
CA TRP A 73 -9.40 -19.50 13.55
C TRP A 73 -10.58 -18.64 13.14
N PRO A 74 -11.49 -18.29 14.10
CA PRO A 74 -12.57 -17.33 13.85
C PRO A 74 -12.02 -16.01 13.31
N ARG A 75 -12.62 -15.47 12.24
CA ARG A 75 -12.13 -14.25 11.55
C ARG A 75 -12.01 -13.05 12.49
N ARG A 76 -12.96 -12.88 13.43
CA ARG A 76 -12.89 -11.86 14.48
C ARG A 76 -11.59 -11.98 15.29
N ARG A 77 -11.26 -13.20 15.76
CA ARG A 77 -10.04 -13.44 16.54
C ARG A 77 -8.78 -13.09 15.75
N VAL A 78 -8.72 -13.47 14.47
CA VAL A 78 -7.57 -13.14 13.61
C VAL A 78 -7.40 -11.64 13.49
N VAL A 79 -8.45 -10.88 13.13
CA VAL A 79 -8.36 -9.42 12.99
C VAL A 79 -7.97 -8.73 14.29
N VAL A 80 -8.57 -9.12 15.42
CA VAL A 80 -8.23 -8.54 16.73
C VAL A 80 -6.78 -8.81 17.11
N LEU A 81 -6.31 -10.04 16.92
CA LEU A 81 -4.92 -10.41 17.25
C LEU A 81 -3.91 -9.72 16.35
N THR A 82 -4.18 -9.55 15.04
CA THR A 82 -3.27 -8.81 14.17
C THR A 82 -3.11 -7.36 14.64
N VAL A 83 -4.19 -6.67 15.01
CA VAL A 83 -4.13 -5.29 15.50
C VAL A 83 -3.51 -5.22 16.91
N ALA A 84 -3.77 -6.20 17.77
CA ALA A 84 -3.10 -6.28 19.08
C ALA A 84 -1.59 -6.49 18.93
N THR A 85 -1.16 -7.32 17.97
CA THR A 85 0.28 -7.50 17.68
C THR A 85 0.89 -6.22 17.09
N LEU A 86 0.14 -5.47 16.28
CA LEU A 86 0.58 -4.13 15.85
C LEU A 86 0.85 -3.23 17.09
N ALA A 87 -0.05 -3.21 18.07
CA ALA A 87 0.15 -2.43 19.28
C ALA A 87 1.42 -2.86 20.03
N VAL A 88 1.64 -4.16 20.19
CA VAL A 88 2.87 -4.71 20.81
C VAL A 88 4.11 -4.32 20.00
N SER A 89 4.07 -4.40 18.68
CA SER A 89 5.18 -4.01 17.81
C SER A 89 5.57 -2.54 17.96
N GLN A 90 4.56 -1.67 18.09
CA GLN A 90 4.78 -0.24 18.32
C GLN A 90 5.30 0.05 19.74
N LEU A 91 4.89 -0.72 20.73
CA LEU A 91 5.47 -0.65 22.08
C LEU A 91 6.95 -1.07 22.06
N VAL A 92 7.30 -2.16 21.38
CA VAL A 92 8.70 -2.58 21.21
C VAL A 92 9.50 -1.49 20.50
N ALA A 93 8.95 -0.85 19.46
CA ALA A 93 9.59 0.27 18.80
C ALA A 93 9.77 1.48 19.73
N ALA A 94 8.75 1.85 20.50
CA ALA A 94 8.80 2.96 21.45
C ALA A 94 9.84 2.75 22.57
N LEU A 95 10.08 1.50 22.95
CA LEU A 95 11.07 1.13 23.98
C LEU A 95 12.44 0.79 23.39
N ALA A 96 12.64 0.90 22.07
CA ALA A 96 13.87 0.49 21.43
C ALA A 96 15.04 1.40 21.86
N VAL A 97 16.04 0.77 22.46
CA VAL A 97 17.30 1.43 22.92
C VAL A 97 18.42 1.29 21.89
N ASN A 98 18.21 0.46 20.85
CA ASN A 98 19.17 0.23 19.80
C ASN A 98 18.45 -0.19 18.50
N TYR A 99 19.19 -0.13 17.38
CA TYR A 99 18.68 -0.47 16.07
C TYR A 99 18.15 -1.92 15.94
N PRO A 100 18.83 -2.99 16.46
CA PRO A 100 18.30 -4.35 16.41
C PRO A 100 16.93 -4.50 17.09
N MET A 101 16.70 -3.85 18.21
CA MET A 101 15.40 -3.88 18.90
C MET A 101 14.31 -3.22 18.05
N LEU A 102 14.64 -2.12 17.37
CA LEU A 102 13.71 -1.47 16.43
C LEU A 102 13.39 -2.40 15.25
N VAL A 103 14.39 -3.11 14.70
CA VAL A 103 14.18 -4.13 13.64
C VAL A 103 13.24 -5.23 14.11
N ILE A 104 13.38 -5.73 15.36
CA ILE A 104 12.47 -6.73 15.92
C ILE A 104 11.03 -6.19 15.96
N GLY A 105 10.84 -4.95 16.43
CA GLY A 105 9.53 -4.30 16.40
C GLY A 105 8.93 -4.25 14.98
N ARG A 106 9.74 -3.91 13.96
CA ARG A 106 9.34 -3.86 12.56
C ARG A 106 8.95 -5.24 12.03
N LEU A 107 9.73 -6.28 12.31
CA LEU A 107 9.43 -7.65 11.89
C LEU A 107 8.17 -8.21 12.56
N LEU A 108 7.93 -7.85 13.83
CA LEU A 108 6.69 -8.21 14.53
C LEU A 108 5.46 -7.56 13.88
N CYS A 109 5.57 -6.30 13.48
CA CYS A 109 4.53 -5.62 12.70
C CYS A 109 4.31 -6.31 11.34
N ALA A 110 5.39 -6.60 10.61
CA ALA A 110 5.38 -7.26 9.33
C ALA A 110 4.68 -8.63 9.38
N ALA A 111 4.92 -9.41 10.42
CA ALA A 111 4.35 -10.74 10.59
C ALA A 111 2.81 -10.73 10.53
N THR A 112 2.17 -9.70 11.04
CA THR A 112 0.71 -9.61 11.09
C THR A 112 0.11 -8.75 9.98
N HIS A 113 0.91 -7.90 9.34
CA HIS A 113 0.46 -7.01 8.25
C HIS A 113 -0.20 -7.79 7.11
N GLY A 114 0.50 -8.78 6.55
CA GLY A 114 -0.04 -9.57 5.44
C GLY A 114 -1.30 -10.36 5.81
N VAL A 115 -1.36 -10.88 7.04
CA VAL A 115 -2.55 -11.58 7.56
C VAL A 115 -3.73 -10.62 7.69
N PHE A 116 -3.51 -9.41 8.23
CA PHE A 116 -4.53 -8.37 8.32
C PHE A 116 -5.13 -8.04 6.95
N TRP A 117 -4.30 -7.74 5.96
CA TRP A 117 -4.76 -7.40 4.61
C TRP A 117 -5.46 -8.56 3.90
N ALA A 118 -5.07 -9.81 4.18
CA ALA A 118 -5.75 -10.98 3.61
C ALA A 118 -7.16 -11.18 4.18
N VAL A 119 -7.43 -10.76 5.43
CA VAL A 119 -8.71 -11.03 6.09
C VAL A 119 -9.63 -9.82 6.20
N VAL A 120 -9.10 -8.58 6.16
CA VAL A 120 -9.90 -7.37 6.42
C VAL A 120 -10.99 -7.13 5.37
N ALA A 121 -10.69 -7.30 4.08
CA ALA A 121 -11.66 -7.11 3.01
C ALA A 121 -12.78 -8.17 3.02
N PRO A 122 -12.51 -9.50 3.14
CA PRO A 122 -13.53 -10.50 3.39
C PRO A 122 -14.38 -10.21 4.63
N VAL A 123 -13.78 -9.83 5.75
CA VAL A 123 -14.52 -9.47 6.98
C VAL A 123 -15.44 -8.29 6.73
N ALA A 124 -14.96 -7.21 6.11
CA ALA A 124 -15.80 -6.06 5.77
C ALA A 124 -17.00 -6.46 4.89
N ALA A 125 -16.76 -7.32 3.91
CA ALA A 125 -17.80 -7.81 3.00
C ALA A 125 -18.89 -8.62 3.70
N THR A 126 -18.57 -9.35 4.78
CA THR A 126 -19.56 -10.13 5.55
C THR A 126 -20.46 -9.28 6.46
N LEU A 127 -20.05 -8.04 6.77
CA LEU A 127 -20.80 -7.12 7.63
C LEU A 127 -21.97 -6.44 6.93
N VAL A 128 -22.11 -6.60 5.61
CA VAL A 128 -23.11 -5.90 4.80
C VAL A 128 -23.89 -6.86 3.90
N PRO A 129 -25.14 -6.52 3.48
CA PRO A 129 -25.89 -7.31 2.52
C PRO A 129 -25.17 -7.46 1.16
N ARG A 130 -25.55 -8.52 0.43
CA ARG A 130 -25.10 -8.70 -0.96
C ARG A 130 -25.44 -7.46 -1.80
N GLY A 131 -24.48 -7.00 -2.60
CA GLY A 131 -24.61 -5.76 -3.41
C GLY A 131 -24.03 -4.50 -2.75
N GLN A 132 -23.71 -4.52 -1.45
CA GLN A 132 -23.03 -3.39 -0.75
C GLN A 132 -21.57 -3.71 -0.36
N GLN A 133 -21.08 -4.89 -0.72
CA GLN A 133 -19.75 -5.36 -0.32
C GLN A 133 -18.63 -4.45 -0.83
N GLY A 134 -18.71 -3.98 -2.08
CA GLY A 134 -17.74 -3.02 -2.64
C GLY A 134 -17.67 -1.73 -1.83
N LYS A 135 -18.83 -1.21 -1.37
CA LYS A 135 -18.88 -0.02 -0.51
C LYS A 135 -18.21 -0.26 0.84
N ALA A 136 -18.44 -1.42 1.46
CA ALA A 136 -17.82 -1.79 2.74
C ALA A 136 -16.30 -1.89 2.62
N ILE A 137 -15.81 -2.56 1.57
CA ILE A 137 -14.37 -2.66 1.29
C ILE A 137 -13.76 -1.28 1.03
N ALA A 138 -14.41 -0.44 0.22
CA ALA A 138 -13.96 0.91 -0.04
C ALA A 138 -13.86 1.76 1.24
N MET A 139 -14.80 1.62 2.18
CA MET A 139 -14.72 2.31 3.48
C MET A 139 -13.48 1.88 4.28
N VAL A 140 -13.12 0.61 4.28
CA VAL A 140 -11.91 0.13 4.97
C VAL A 140 -10.64 0.70 4.31
N TYR A 141 -10.57 0.67 2.98
CA TYR A 141 -9.42 1.20 2.25
C TYR A 141 -9.32 2.74 2.28
N ALA A 142 -10.42 3.45 2.59
CA ALA A 142 -10.36 4.88 2.89
C ALA A 142 -9.44 5.20 4.08
N GLY A 143 -9.32 4.26 5.05
CA GLY A 143 -8.33 4.36 6.13
C GLY A 143 -6.89 4.43 5.63
N THR A 144 -6.56 3.68 4.60
CA THR A 144 -5.23 3.73 3.96
C THR A 144 -4.95 5.11 3.34
N SER A 145 -5.91 5.65 2.59
CA SER A 145 -5.78 6.98 2.01
C SER A 145 -5.61 8.05 3.09
N LEU A 146 -6.37 7.93 4.18
CA LEU A 146 -6.26 8.84 5.33
C LEU A 146 -4.90 8.74 6.01
N ALA A 147 -4.28 7.55 6.05
CA ALA A 147 -2.94 7.36 6.60
C ALA A 147 -1.87 8.11 5.80
N PHE A 148 -1.95 8.11 4.48
CA PHE A 148 -1.05 8.91 3.64
C PHE A 148 -1.26 10.41 3.80
N VAL A 149 -2.51 10.87 3.98
CA VAL A 149 -2.83 12.30 4.11
C VAL A 149 -2.51 12.82 5.51
N LEU A 150 -2.83 12.07 6.56
CA LEU A 150 -2.71 12.52 7.95
C LEU A 150 -1.71 11.70 8.77
N GLY A 151 -1.64 10.38 8.57
CA GLY A 151 -0.83 9.49 9.40
C GLY A 151 0.66 9.82 9.31
N GLY A 152 1.21 9.92 8.10
CA GLY A 152 2.59 10.31 7.86
C GLY A 152 2.93 11.68 8.44
N PRO A 153 2.24 12.77 8.03
CA PRO A 153 2.49 14.10 8.56
C PRO A 153 2.32 14.22 10.08
N LEU A 154 1.27 13.62 10.66
CA LEU A 154 1.05 13.66 12.12
C LEU A 154 2.15 12.90 12.88
N SER A 155 2.51 11.71 12.41
CA SER A 155 3.61 10.94 13.05
C SER A 155 4.95 11.67 12.93
N SER A 156 5.22 12.32 11.80
CA SER A 156 6.40 13.17 11.60
C SER A 156 6.38 14.37 12.55
N ALA A 157 5.28 15.11 12.64
CA ALA A 157 5.17 16.25 13.53
C ALA A 157 5.33 15.86 15.01
N ILE A 158 4.70 14.77 15.45
CA ILE A 158 4.85 14.23 16.82
C ILE A 158 6.30 13.83 17.07
N GLY A 159 6.91 13.10 16.12
CA GLY A 159 8.26 12.58 16.29
C GLY A 159 9.32 13.69 16.30
N GLN A 160 9.15 14.75 15.52
CA GLN A 160 10.03 15.92 15.52
C GLN A 160 9.91 16.75 16.82
N SER A 161 8.69 16.83 17.39
CA SER A 161 8.44 17.64 18.61
C SER A 161 8.77 16.90 19.90
N TRP A 162 8.49 15.60 19.97
CA TRP A 162 8.57 14.78 21.20
C TRP A 162 9.36 13.48 21.05
N GLY A 163 10.08 13.33 19.94
CA GLY A 163 10.87 12.14 19.60
C GLY A 163 10.06 11.04 18.90
N TRP A 164 10.73 10.29 18.04
CA TRP A 164 10.15 9.20 17.24
C TRP A 164 9.56 8.06 18.10
N ARG A 165 10.08 7.84 19.30
CA ARG A 165 9.53 6.86 20.27
C ARG A 165 8.12 7.27 20.71
N THR A 166 7.89 8.56 20.93
CA THR A 166 6.56 9.09 21.28
C THR A 166 5.58 8.89 20.12
N ALA A 167 6.00 9.11 18.87
CA ALA A 167 5.17 8.84 17.71
C ALA A 167 4.81 7.35 17.61
N SER A 168 5.77 6.44 17.83
CA SER A 168 5.52 4.99 17.90
C SER A 168 4.55 4.63 19.03
N ALA A 169 4.74 5.19 20.23
CA ALA A 169 3.85 4.96 21.37
C ALA A 169 2.40 5.44 21.09
N ALA A 170 2.25 6.60 20.43
CA ALA A 170 0.95 7.13 20.05
C ALA A 170 0.23 6.19 19.07
N ILE A 171 0.92 5.68 18.05
CA ILE A 171 0.35 4.69 17.12
C ILE A 171 -0.01 3.41 17.86
N GLY A 172 0.85 2.95 18.79
CA GLY A 172 0.60 1.79 19.65
C GLY A 172 -0.67 1.96 20.49
N LEU A 173 -0.86 3.12 21.12
CA LEU A 173 -2.07 3.44 21.88
C LEU A 173 -3.32 3.43 21.01
N VAL A 174 -3.26 4.05 19.84
CA VAL A 174 -4.36 4.01 18.86
C VAL A 174 -4.68 2.57 18.44
N ALA A 175 -3.66 1.73 18.21
CA ALA A 175 -3.86 0.32 17.89
C ALA A 175 -4.50 -0.47 19.05
N VAL A 176 -4.16 -0.19 20.32
CA VAL A 176 -4.83 -0.78 21.49
C VAL A 176 -6.31 -0.42 21.51
N VAL A 177 -6.65 0.86 21.36
CA VAL A 177 -8.04 1.34 21.34
C VAL A 177 -8.82 0.68 20.21
N ILE A 178 -8.21 0.56 19.01
CA ILE A 178 -8.82 -0.09 17.85
C ILE A 178 -9.01 -1.60 18.10
N ALA A 179 -8.01 -2.30 18.63
CA ALA A 179 -8.10 -3.74 18.95
C ALA A 179 -9.23 -4.01 19.95
N PHE A 180 -9.32 -3.18 21.00
CA PHE A 180 -10.43 -3.26 21.96
C PHE A 180 -11.79 -2.98 21.33
N SER A 181 -11.88 -1.96 20.49
CA SER A 181 -13.10 -1.61 19.76
C SER A 181 -13.54 -2.72 18.79
N LEU A 182 -12.60 -3.34 18.07
CA LEU A 182 -12.85 -4.48 17.21
C LEU A 182 -13.33 -5.70 18.02
N HIS A 183 -12.70 -5.95 19.18
CA HIS A 183 -13.11 -7.02 20.07
C HIS A 183 -14.56 -6.85 20.55
N ARG A 184 -15.01 -5.64 20.80
CA ARG A 184 -16.37 -5.35 21.26
C ARG A 184 -17.39 -5.26 20.13
N ALA A 185 -17.01 -4.67 19.00
CA ALA A 185 -17.93 -4.36 17.91
C ALA A 185 -18.13 -5.49 16.91
N LEU A 186 -17.10 -6.31 16.61
CA LEU A 186 -17.22 -7.36 15.61
C LEU A 186 -18.03 -8.55 16.15
N PRO A 187 -19.02 -9.05 15.39
CA PRO A 187 -19.71 -10.28 15.74
C PRO A 187 -18.76 -11.49 15.65
N GLU A 188 -19.13 -12.59 16.27
CA GLU A 188 -18.44 -13.84 16.03
C GLU A 188 -18.67 -14.29 14.58
N MET A 189 -17.58 -14.52 13.88
CA MET A 189 -17.59 -14.97 12.49
C MET A 189 -16.99 -16.37 12.45
N PRO A 190 -17.82 -17.41 12.35
CA PRO A 190 -17.32 -18.77 12.25
C PRO A 190 -16.46 -18.92 10.98
N VAL A 191 -15.54 -19.86 11.03
CA VAL A 191 -14.70 -20.23 9.89
C VAL A 191 -15.62 -20.68 8.75
N ASP A 192 -15.45 -20.08 7.59
CA ASP A 192 -16.19 -20.49 6.40
C ASP A 192 -15.74 -21.90 6.00
N GLN A 193 -16.50 -22.90 6.40
CA GLN A 193 -16.21 -24.32 6.11
C GLN A 193 -16.43 -24.68 4.63
N HIS A 194 -16.77 -23.70 3.78
CA HIS A 194 -16.91 -23.89 2.35
C HIS A 194 -15.54 -23.95 1.63
N HIS A 195 -14.66 -24.83 2.12
CA HIS A 195 -13.63 -25.40 1.26
C HIS A 195 -14.29 -26.41 0.31
N ARG A 196 -15.13 -25.91 -0.60
CA ARG A 196 -15.55 -26.69 -1.77
C ARG A 196 -14.29 -27.23 -2.43
N SER A 197 -14.31 -28.53 -2.64
CA SER A 197 -13.29 -29.37 -3.28
C SER A 197 -12.41 -28.59 -4.26
N LYS A 198 -11.09 -28.64 -4.04
CA LYS A 198 -10.07 -28.06 -4.94
C LYS A 198 -10.10 -28.66 -6.35
N ARG A 199 -10.91 -29.69 -6.60
CA ARG A 199 -10.87 -30.52 -7.80
C ARG A 199 -11.53 -29.90 -9.04
N ASP A 200 -12.47 -28.93 -8.89
CA ASP A 200 -13.28 -28.41 -10.00
C ASP A 200 -13.11 -26.91 -10.30
N LYS A 201 -12.08 -26.25 -9.79
CA LYS A 201 -11.83 -24.85 -10.18
C LYS A 201 -11.07 -24.80 -11.51
N PRO A 202 -11.61 -24.12 -12.54
CA PRO A 202 -10.89 -23.96 -13.81
C PRO A 202 -9.52 -23.33 -13.58
N LYS A 203 -8.50 -23.84 -14.29
CA LYS A 203 -7.11 -23.37 -14.16
C LYS A 203 -6.88 -22.16 -15.08
N PRO A 204 -6.10 -21.15 -14.66
CA PRO A 204 -5.73 -20.03 -15.52
C PRO A 204 -5.04 -20.51 -16.80
N THR A 205 -5.44 -19.95 -17.95
CA THR A 205 -4.85 -20.27 -19.25
C THR A 205 -3.39 -19.77 -19.34
N PRO A 206 -2.58 -20.28 -20.29
CA PRO A 206 -1.23 -19.77 -20.54
C PRO A 206 -1.22 -18.26 -20.85
N ALA A 207 -2.23 -17.75 -21.55
CA ALA A 207 -2.38 -16.33 -21.86
C ALA A 207 -2.60 -15.49 -20.60
N MET A 208 -3.45 -15.94 -19.66
CA MET A 208 -3.67 -15.30 -18.37
C MET A 208 -2.39 -15.26 -17.52
N LYS A 209 -1.62 -16.36 -17.51
CA LYS A 209 -0.34 -16.42 -16.80
C LYS A 209 0.68 -15.45 -17.37
N ARG A 210 0.77 -15.34 -18.71
CA ARG A 210 1.64 -14.35 -19.37
C ARG A 210 1.21 -12.92 -19.05
N ALA A 211 -0.09 -12.63 -19.08
CA ALA A 211 -0.59 -11.31 -18.72
C ALA A 211 -0.26 -10.95 -17.27
N LEU A 212 -0.45 -11.90 -16.32
CA LEU A 212 -0.04 -11.71 -14.92
C LEU A 212 1.45 -11.43 -14.80
N ALA A 213 2.31 -12.18 -15.50
CA ALA A 213 3.75 -11.97 -15.47
C ALA A 213 4.15 -10.57 -15.97
N VAL A 214 3.53 -10.09 -17.05
CA VAL A 214 3.76 -8.72 -17.57
C VAL A 214 3.30 -7.65 -16.58
N ILE A 215 2.14 -7.83 -15.94
CA ILE A 215 1.65 -6.89 -14.92
C ILE A 215 2.59 -6.92 -13.69
N CYS A 216 3.01 -8.10 -13.24
CA CYS A 216 3.96 -8.23 -12.14
C CYS A 216 5.32 -7.59 -12.46
N ALA A 217 5.82 -7.74 -13.69
CA ALA A 217 7.05 -7.06 -14.12
C ALA A 217 6.90 -5.53 -14.11
N ALA A 218 5.79 -4.99 -14.63
CA ALA A 218 5.50 -3.57 -14.56
C ALA A 218 5.41 -3.08 -13.10
N THR A 219 4.78 -3.87 -12.22
CA THR A 219 4.67 -3.58 -10.79
C THR A 219 6.03 -3.58 -10.11
N LEU A 220 6.89 -4.55 -10.43
CA LEU A 220 8.23 -4.65 -9.88
C LEU A 220 9.02 -3.37 -10.18
N PHE A 221 9.08 -2.94 -11.44
CA PHE A 221 9.80 -1.74 -11.85
C PHE A 221 9.19 -0.46 -11.24
N ALA A 222 7.85 -0.32 -11.25
CA ALA A 222 7.18 0.85 -10.69
C ALA A 222 7.39 0.97 -9.18
N ALA A 223 7.17 -0.11 -8.43
CA ALA A 223 7.31 -0.08 -6.98
C ALA A 223 8.80 0.02 -6.55
N LEU A 224 9.72 -0.63 -7.28
CA LEU A 224 11.15 -0.52 -7.02
C LEU A 224 11.63 0.93 -7.19
N GLY A 225 11.29 1.59 -8.29
CA GLY A 225 11.64 3.00 -8.53
C GLY A 225 10.99 3.94 -7.52
N GLN A 226 9.73 3.71 -7.18
CA GLN A 226 9.04 4.45 -6.14
C GLN A 226 9.76 4.37 -4.80
N PHE A 227 9.97 3.16 -4.29
CA PHE A 227 10.47 2.97 -2.93
C PHE A 227 11.98 3.16 -2.80
N ALA A 228 12.73 3.10 -3.88
CA ALA A 228 14.11 3.60 -3.90
C ALA A 228 14.16 5.09 -3.53
N SER A 229 13.28 5.90 -4.12
CA SER A 229 13.26 7.36 -3.89
C SER A 229 12.40 7.75 -2.68
N TYR A 230 11.20 7.19 -2.52
CA TYR A 230 10.26 7.61 -1.48
C TYR A 230 10.70 7.25 -0.06
N THR A 231 11.47 6.17 0.12
CA THR A 231 12.05 5.81 1.43
C THR A 231 12.90 6.95 1.99
N PHE A 232 13.54 7.70 1.12
CA PHE A 232 14.42 8.83 1.45
C PHE A 232 13.82 10.19 1.03
N PHE A 233 12.49 10.26 0.94
CA PHE A 233 11.76 11.43 0.51
C PHE A 233 12.12 12.68 1.33
N THR A 234 12.23 12.53 2.65
CA THR A 234 12.57 13.66 3.55
C THR A 234 13.94 14.20 3.27
N LEU A 235 14.94 13.36 2.96
CA LEU A 235 16.29 13.80 2.58
C LEU A 235 16.29 14.53 1.24
N LEU A 236 15.54 14.04 0.24
CA LEU A 236 15.38 14.72 -1.04
C LEU A 236 14.74 16.11 -0.87
N VAL A 237 13.78 16.23 0.04
CA VAL A 237 13.16 17.51 0.40
C VAL A 237 14.16 18.43 1.09
N GLU A 238 14.95 17.93 2.03
CA GLU A 238 15.99 18.70 2.73
C GLU A 238 17.06 19.24 1.80
N GLU A 239 17.53 18.42 0.86
CA GLU A 239 18.52 18.82 -0.14
C GLU A 239 18.01 19.99 -1.02
N SER A 240 16.69 20.02 -1.29
CA SER A 240 16.08 20.99 -2.22
C SER A 240 15.48 22.22 -1.54
N LEU A 241 14.98 22.11 -0.32
CA LEU A 241 14.18 23.13 0.39
C LEU A 241 14.77 23.54 1.75
N GLY A 242 15.82 22.84 2.20
CA GLY A 242 16.44 23.03 3.51
C GLY A 242 15.91 22.08 4.58
N SER A 243 16.63 21.99 5.69
CA SER A 243 16.49 20.96 6.73
C SER A 243 15.48 21.29 7.84
N SER A 244 14.48 22.13 7.58
CA SER A 244 13.44 22.44 8.56
C SER A 244 12.45 21.28 8.71
N GLY A 245 12.24 20.83 9.96
CA GLY A 245 11.23 19.80 10.28
C GLY A 245 9.81 20.17 9.81
N GLY A 246 9.45 21.44 9.90
CA GLY A 246 8.17 21.95 9.40
C GLY A 246 8.03 21.77 7.88
N ILE A 247 9.08 22.01 7.10
CA ILE A 247 9.09 21.80 5.65
C ILE A 247 8.91 20.31 5.32
N ARG A 248 9.63 19.41 6.01
CA ARG A 248 9.48 17.95 5.82
C ARG A 248 8.04 17.50 6.04
N THR A 249 7.47 17.90 7.18
CA THR A 249 6.07 17.58 7.51
C THR A 249 5.09 18.16 6.50
N ALA A 250 5.28 19.42 6.09
CA ALA A 250 4.43 20.06 5.08
C ALA A 250 4.51 19.33 3.73
N MET A 251 5.70 18.89 3.30
CA MET A 251 5.86 18.17 2.04
C MET A 251 5.25 16.76 2.08
N LEU A 252 5.31 16.06 3.20
CA LEU A 252 4.58 14.80 3.41
C LEU A 252 3.06 15.02 3.32
N LEU A 253 2.54 16.11 3.92
CA LEU A 253 1.12 16.46 3.81
C LEU A 253 0.72 16.80 2.37
N VAL A 254 1.54 17.59 1.66
CA VAL A 254 1.33 17.91 0.24
C VAL A 254 1.29 16.64 -0.61
N TYR A 255 2.25 15.73 -0.41
CA TYR A 255 2.28 14.43 -1.09
C TYR A 255 1.00 13.63 -0.84
N GLY A 256 0.59 13.49 0.42
CA GLY A 256 -0.60 12.75 0.81
C GLY A 256 -1.89 13.38 0.28
N ALA A 257 -2.04 14.71 0.40
CA ALA A 257 -3.21 15.45 -0.09
C ALA A 257 -3.33 15.36 -1.62
N ALA A 258 -2.22 15.52 -2.34
CA ALA A 258 -2.18 15.31 -3.79
C ALA A 258 -2.56 13.87 -4.14
N GLY A 259 -2.11 12.88 -3.36
CA GLY A 259 -2.48 11.48 -3.50
C GLY A 259 -3.98 11.24 -3.36
N ALA A 260 -4.66 11.88 -2.40
CA ALA A 260 -6.11 11.78 -2.25
C ALA A 260 -6.85 12.32 -3.49
N VAL A 261 -6.37 13.43 -4.06
CA VAL A 261 -6.88 13.96 -5.33
C VAL A 261 -6.67 12.96 -6.46
N GLY A 262 -5.49 12.34 -6.54
CA GLY A 262 -5.18 11.31 -7.53
C GLY A 262 -6.14 10.13 -7.46
N VAL A 263 -6.41 9.60 -6.26
CA VAL A 263 -7.37 8.49 -6.04
C VAL A 263 -8.79 8.90 -6.48
N TRP A 264 -9.22 10.11 -6.17
CA TRP A 264 -10.52 10.63 -6.61
C TRP A 264 -10.60 10.70 -8.14
N VAL A 265 -9.56 11.21 -8.82
CA VAL A 265 -9.46 11.26 -10.28
C VAL A 265 -9.49 9.84 -10.88
N ALA A 266 -8.75 8.89 -10.27
CA ALA A 266 -8.75 7.49 -10.70
C ALA A 266 -10.15 6.88 -10.62
N GLY A 267 -10.87 7.08 -9.51
CA GLY A 267 -12.24 6.60 -9.34
C GLY A 267 -13.22 7.12 -10.40
N LYS A 268 -12.97 8.31 -10.97
CA LYS A 268 -13.84 8.92 -11.97
C LYS A 268 -13.46 8.56 -13.41
N TYR A 269 -12.19 8.41 -13.71
CA TYR A 269 -11.70 8.35 -15.09
C TYR A 269 -11.04 7.02 -15.48
N TYR A 270 -10.53 6.22 -14.52
CA TYR A 270 -9.77 5.00 -14.80
C TYR A 270 -10.57 4.01 -15.66
N ASP A 271 -11.83 3.75 -15.34
CA ASP A 271 -12.65 2.75 -16.04
C ASP A 271 -12.95 3.11 -17.50
N ARG A 272 -12.87 4.38 -17.88
CA ARG A 272 -13.10 4.83 -19.26
C ARG A 272 -11.98 4.39 -20.20
N ARG A 273 -10.72 4.54 -19.77
CA ARG A 273 -9.52 4.22 -20.55
C ARG A 273 -8.41 3.67 -19.64
N PRO A 274 -8.55 2.46 -19.10
CA PRO A 274 -7.70 1.96 -18.01
C PRO A 274 -6.22 1.94 -18.39
N ARG A 275 -5.87 1.50 -19.61
CA ARG A 275 -4.49 1.47 -20.07
C ARG A 275 -3.88 2.86 -20.23
N LEU A 276 -4.60 3.81 -20.83
CA LEU A 276 -4.14 5.17 -21.01
C LEU A 276 -3.93 5.84 -19.65
N PHE A 277 -4.86 5.66 -18.72
CA PHE A 277 -4.75 6.19 -17.37
C PHE A 277 -3.53 5.63 -16.63
N THR A 278 -3.28 4.31 -16.73
CA THR A 278 -2.08 3.68 -16.16
C THR A 278 -0.80 4.26 -16.75
N LEU A 279 -0.73 4.43 -18.08
CA LEU A 279 0.43 5.03 -18.75
C LEU A 279 0.67 6.47 -18.30
N ILE A 280 -0.39 7.30 -18.23
CA ILE A 280 -0.29 8.69 -17.77
C ILE A 280 0.19 8.71 -16.31
N SER A 281 -0.37 7.89 -15.44
CA SER A 281 0.04 7.85 -14.02
C SER A 281 1.53 7.51 -13.87
N ILE A 282 2.02 6.46 -14.54
CA ILE A 282 3.43 6.06 -14.48
C ILE A 282 4.32 7.14 -15.12
N ALA A 283 3.93 7.71 -16.27
CA ALA A 283 4.69 8.78 -16.93
C ALA A 283 4.76 10.04 -16.06
N THR A 284 3.68 10.40 -15.36
CA THR A 284 3.67 11.54 -14.43
C THR A 284 4.61 11.30 -13.25
N VAL A 285 4.65 10.09 -12.68
CA VAL A 285 5.63 9.76 -11.62
C VAL A 285 7.05 9.86 -12.14
N ALA A 286 7.33 9.27 -13.32
CA ALA A 286 8.67 9.36 -13.93
C ALA A 286 9.09 10.82 -14.18
N GLY A 287 8.18 11.64 -14.72
CA GLY A 287 8.41 13.07 -14.93
C GLY A 287 8.61 13.84 -13.63
N ALA A 288 7.83 13.56 -12.59
CA ALA A 288 7.97 14.17 -11.27
C ALA A 288 9.35 13.86 -10.64
N LEU A 289 9.78 12.60 -10.71
CA LEU A 289 11.11 12.20 -10.23
C LEU A 289 12.23 12.82 -11.07
N ALA A 290 12.06 12.94 -12.38
CA ALA A 290 13.01 13.63 -13.25
C ALA A 290 13.09 15.14 -12.93
N ILE A 291 11.95 15.81 -12.66
CA ILE A 291 11.93 17.21 -12.19
C ILE A 291 12.67 17.34 -10.85
N PHE A 292 12.43 16.41 -9.94
CA PHE A 292 13.11 16.38 -8.64
C PHE A 292 14.62 16.26 -8.81
N TRP A 293 15.08 15.38 -9.69
CA TRP A 293 16.49 15.15 -9.96
C TRP A 293 17.18 16.33 -10.67
N LEU A 294 16.55 16.86 -11.74
CA LEU A 294 17.21 17.80 -12.64
C LEU A 294 17.03 19.27 -12.26
N LEU A 295 15.88 19.63 -11.67
CA LEU A 295 15.46 21.02 -11.48
C LEU A 295 15.33 21.44 -10.01
N ALA A 296 14.98 20.52 -9.11
CA ALA A 296 14.76 20.84 -7.71
C ALA A 296 16.02 21.39 -6.99
N PRO A 297 17.26 20.92 -7.29
CA PRO A 297 18.46 21.48 -6.69
C PRO A 297 18.72 22.96 -7.06
N SER A 298 18.22 23.42 -8.21
CA SER A 298 18.39 24.81 -8.66
C SER A 298 17.29 25.74 -8.16
N MET A 299 16.06 25.24 -7.98
CA MET A 299 14.92 26.02 -7.51
C MET A 299 13.97 25.13 -6.70
N GLY A 300 13.82 25.38 -5.40
CA GLY A 300 12.96 24.62 -4.50
C GLY A 300 11.47 24.57 -4.91
N ALA A 301 10.99 25.55 -5.69
CA ALA A 301 9.62 25.51 -6.25
C ALA A 301 9.37 24.26 -7.11
N PHE A 302 10.39 23.75 -7.81
CA PHE A 302 10.27 22.51 -8.58
C PHE A 302 10.13 21.28 -7.70
N ALA A 303 10.73 21.28 -6.48
CA ALA A 303 10.52 20.20 -5.51
C ALA A 303 9.06 20.13 -5.05
N VAL A 304 8.41 21.28 -4.84
CA VAL A 304 6.98 21.33 -4.47
C VAL A 304 6.10 20.81 -5.61
N VAL A 305 6.33 21.28 -6.85
CA VAL A 305 5.58 20.81 -8.03
C VAL A 305 5.79 19.32 -8.25
N ALA A 306 7.03 18.84 -8.18
CA ALA A 306 7.37 17.43 -8.30
C ALA A 306 6.66 16.60 -7.21
N THR A 307 6.63 17.05 -5.96
CA THR A 307 5.94 16.37 -4.85
C THR A 307 4.45 16.25 -5.12
N ILE A 308 3.79 17.31 -5.60
CA ILE A 308 2.36 17.28 -5.94
C ILE A 308 2.09 16.26 -7.07
N LEU A 309 2.85 16.32 -8.16
CA LEU A 309 2.68 15.41 -9.29
C LEU A 309 2.96 13.96 -8.88
N TRP A 310 4.02 13.74 -8.10
CA TRP A 310 4.42 12.43 -7.61
C TRP A 310 3.34 11.82 -6.71
N GLY A 311 2.89 12.54 -5.68
CA GLY A 311 1.84 12.08 -4.78
C GLY A 311 0.54 11.77 -5.53
N ALA A 312 0.07 12.70 -6.37
CA ALA A 312 -1.17 12.53 -7.14
C ALA A 312 -1.12 11.31 -8.07
N ALA A 313 0.02 11.08 -8.72
CA ALA A 313 0.13 10.01 -9.71
C ALA A 313 0.45 8.65 -9.07
N PHE A 314 1.39 8.57 -8.11
CA PHE A 314 1.81 7.27 -7.59
C PHE A 314 0.71 6.55 -6.82
N THR A 315 -0.12 7.24 -6.04
CA THR A 315 -1.23 6.61 -5.31
C THR A 315 -2.21 5.88 -6.23
N THR A 316 -2.27 6.27 -7.52
CA THR A 316 -3.11 5.62 -8.52
C THR A 316 -2.45 4.39 -9.17
N VAL A 317 -1.12 4.32 -9.21
CA VAL A 317 -0.37 3.23 -9.89
C VAL A 317 -0.71 1.84 -9.33
N PRO A 318 -0.67 1.59 -8.00
CA PRO A 318 -1.07 0.29 -7.45
C PRO A 318 -2.52 -0.07 -7.76
N ILE A 319 -3.43 0.91 -7.74
CA ILE A 319 -4.86 0.72 -8.07
C ILE A 319 -5.00 0.25 -9.51
N CYS A 320 -4.30 0.91 -10.44
CA CYS A 320 -4.33 0.57 -11.86
C CYS A 320 -3.77 -0.82 -12.14
N LEU A 321 -2.62 -1.16 -11.54
CA LEU A 321 -1.95 -2.43 -11.74
C LEU A 321 -2.72 -3.59 -11.10
N GLN A 322 -3.21 -3.42 -9.86
CA GLN A 322 -4.07 -4.41 -9.20
C GLN A 322 -5.38 -4.64 -9.97
N SER A 323 -6.02 -3.58 -10.43
CA SER A 323 -7.23 -3.70 -11.26
C SER A 323 -6.94 -4.43 -12.58
N SER A 324 -5.75 -4.23 -13.16
CA SER A 324 -5.33 -4.95 -14.36
C SER A 324 -5.14 -6.45 -14.09
N VAL A 325 -4.63 -6.86 -12.92
CA VAL A 325 -4.57 -8.26 -12.50
C VAL A 325 -5.96 -8.89 -12.45
N LEU A 326 -6.93 -8.21 -11.81
CA LEU A 326 -8.30 -8.71 -11.68
C LEU A 326 -8.99 -8.90 -13.05
N ARG A 327 -8.69 -8.01 -14.01
CA ARG A 327 -9.21 -8.10 -15.39
C ARG A 327 -8.52 -9.15 -16.23
N ALA A 328 -7.21 -9.29 -16.10
CA ALA A 328 -6.41 -10.23 -16.89
C ALA A 328 -6.58 -11.68 -16.44
N VAL A 329 -6.90 -11.91 -15.17
CA VAL A 329 -7.02 -13.25 -14.57
C VAL A 329 -8.34 -13.37 -13.81
N PRO A 330 -9.49 -13.43 -14.51
CA PRO A 330 -10.80 -13.58 -13.86
C PRO A 330 -11.01 -14.94 -13.21
N ILE A 331 -10.16 -15.93 -13.54
CA ILE A 331 -10.17 -17.28 -12.97
C ILE A 331 -8.98 -17.43 -12.04
N GLY A 332 -9.23 -17.80 -10.77
CA GLY A 332 -8.16 -17.91 -9.76
C GLY A 332 -7.63 -16.56 -9.30
N THR A 333 -8.48 -15.56 -9.26
CA THR A 333 -8.22 -14.15 -8.94
C THR A 333 -7.49 -13.99 -7.59
N ASP A 334 -7.87 -14.77 -6.56
CA ASP A 334 -7.24 -14.72 -5.24
C ASP A 334 -5.74 -15.04 -5.32
N ARG A 335 -5.39 -16.10 -6.08
CA ARG A 335 -3.98 -16.48 -6.27
C ARG A 335 -3.21 -15.46 -7.09
N ALA A 336 -3.82 -14.90 -8.13
CA ALA A 336 -3.21 -13.87 -8.95
C ALA A 336 -2.96 -12.59 -8.14
N SER A 337 -3.93 -12.18 -7.31
CA SER A 337 -3.80 -11.05 -6.39
C SER A 337 -2.71 -11.30 -5.34
N ALA A 338 -2.64 -12.52 -4.78
CA ALA A 338 -1.59 -12.86 -3.82
C ALA A 338 -0.18 -12.77 -4.46
N ILE A 339 -0.01 -13.27 -5.69
CA ILE A 339 1.26 -13.14 -6.43
C ILE A 339 1.61 -11.67 -6.65
N TYR A 340 0.63 -10.85 -7.06
CA TYR A 340 0.83 -9.42 -7.23
C TYR A 340 1.31 -8.76 -5.93
N VAL A 341 0.65 -9.03 -4.80
CA VAL A 341 1.02 -8.46 -3.49
C VAL A 341 2.44 -8.88 -3.10
N VAL A 342 2.80 -10.13 -3.27
CA VAL A 342 4.17 -10.61 -2.98
C VAL A 342 5.21 -9.89 -3.85
N VAL A 343 4.96 -9.75 -5.16
CA VAL A 343 5.84 -9.01 -6.07
C VAL A 343 5.95 -7.55 -5.66
N PHE A 344 4.83 -6.92 -5.26
CA PHE A 344 4.81 -5.54 -4.80
C PHE A 344 5.66 -5.36 -3.54
N GLN A 345 5.54 -6.25 -2.56
CA GLN A 345 6.33 -6.22 -1.32
C GLN A 345 7.83 -6.48 -1.56
N ILE A 346 8.16 -7.41 -2.45
CA ILE A 346 9.56 -7.61 -2.87
C ILE A 346 10.11 -6.35 -3.52
N ALA A 347 9.32 -5.68 -4.36
CA ALA A 347 9.73 -4.44 -5.02
C ALA A 347 9.91 -3.29 -4.01
N ILE A 348 9.04 -3.16 -2.98
CA ILE A 348 9.22 -2.22 -1.86
C ILE A 348 10.55 -2.48 -1.17
N ALA A 349 10.79 -3.73 -0.77
CA ALA A 349 11.98 -4.12 -0.03
C ALA A 349 13.26 -3.88 -0.83
N THR A 350 13.27 -4.32 -2.09
CA THR A 350 14.44 -4.17 -2.98
C THR A 350 14.67 -2.70 -3.35
N GLY A 351 13.60 -1.92 -3.52
CA GLY A 351 13.69 -0.48 -3.76
C GLY A 351 14.31 0.26 -2.59
N ALA A 352 13.80 0.01 -1.37
CA ALA A 352 14.36 0.60 -0.16
C ALA A 352 15.83 0.20 0.07
N LEU A 353 16.18 -1.07 -0.20
CA LEU A 353 17.56 -1.55 -0.14
C LEU A 353 18.47 -0.83 -1.15
N LEU A 354 18.01 -0.69 -2.40
CA LEU A 354 18.74 0.05 -3.43
C LEU A 354 18.93 1.51 -3.02
N GLY A 355 17.87 2.15 -2.53
CA GLY A 355 17.93 3.52 -2.04
C GLY A 355 18.92 3.69 -0.88
N ALA A 356 18.92 2.76 0.09
CA ALA A 356 19.85 2.75 1.20
C ALA A 356 21.32 2.70 0.72
N ALA A 357 21.63 1.77 -0.21
CA ALA A 357 22.98 1.64 -0.76
C ALA A 357 23.43 2.90 -1.51
N VAL A 358 22.53 3.56 -2.23
CA VAL A 358 22.83 4.83 -2.93
C VAL A 358 23.06 5.96 -1.94
N VAL A 359 22.24 6.09 -0.90
CA VAL A 359 22.39 7.14 0.13
C VAL A 359 23.69 6.95 0.91
N ASP A 360 23.98 5.73 1.37
CA ASP A 360 25.20 5.42 2.13
C ASP A 360 26.49 5.61 1.30
N SER A 361 26.38 5.53 -0.03
CA SER A 361 27.51 5.87 -0.95
C SER A 361 27.63 7.37 -1.28
N GLY A 362 26.80 8.22 -0.67
CA GLY A 362 26.79 9.67 -0.94
C GLY A 362 26.05 10.06 -2.23
N GLY A 363 25.28 9.16 -2.82
CA GLY A 363 24.58 9.35 -4.10
C GLY A 363 23.17 9.90 -3.99
N LEU A 364 22.79 10.57 -2.88
CA LEU A 364 21.43 11.08 -2.65
C LEU A 364 20.87 11.87 -3.84
N SER A 365 21.68 12.77 -4.42
CA SER A 365 21.31 13.59 -5.58
C SER A 365 20.90 12.79 -6.82
N HIS A 366 21.32 11.52 -6.96
CA HIS A 366 21.01 10.66 -8.09
C HIS A 366 19.78 9.78 -7.84
N LEU A 367 19.30 9.73 -6.60
CA LEU A 367 18.27 8.77 -6.16
C LEU A 367 16.95 8.96 -6.92
N ALA A 368 16.52 10.21 -7.10
CA ALA A 368 15.32 10.51 -7.88
C ALA A 368 15.47 10.14 -9.37
N GLY A 369 16.68 10.31 -9.94
CA GLY A 369 17.01 9.90 -11.31
C GLY A 369 16.95 8.39 -11.50
N ILE A 370 17.47 7.61 -10.55
CA ILE A 370 17.35 6.15 -10.53
C ILE A 370 15.85 5.74 -10.48
N GLY A 371 15.09 6.38 -9.61
CA GLY A 371 13.64 6.15 -9.51
C GLY A 371 12.90 6.45 -10.83
N ALA A 372 13.23 7.58 -11.47
CA ALA A 372 12.68 7.96 -12.79
C ALA A 372 12.98 6.91 -13.86
N THR A 373 14.24 6.43 -13.92
CA THR A 373 14.67 5.42 -14.89
C THR A 373 13.88 4.10 -14.72
N LEU A 374 13.70 3.66 -13.49
CA LEU A 374 12.92 2.46 -13.18
C LEU A 374 11.43 2.64 -13.53
N MET A 375 10.87 3.83 -13.28
CA MET A 375 9.50 4.15 -13.72
C MET A 375 9.37 4.13 -15.25
N ILE A 376 10.36 4.61 -15.99
CA ILE A 376 10.40 4.50 -17.46
C ILE A 376 10.41 3.03 -17.87
N GLY A 377 11.15 2.15 -17.19
CA GLY A 377 11.11 0.71 -17.40
C GLY A 377 9.67 0.14 -17.27
N SER A 378 8.97 0.52 -16.20
CA SER A 378 7.55 0.16 -16.03
C SER A 378 6.66 0.71 -17.16
N LEU A 379 6.86 1.97 -17.55
CA LEU A 379 6.12 2.62 -18.65
C LEU A 379 6.29 1.86 -19.97
N VAL A 380 7.51 1.43 -20.28
CA VAL A 380 7.83 0.62 -21.48
C VAL A 380 7.09 -0.71 -21.42
N ILE A 381 7.14 -1.43 -20.28
CA ILE A 381 6.45 -2.71 -20.12
C ILE A 381 4.93 -2.57 -20.33
N VAL A 382 4.28 -1.55 -19.73
CA VAL A 382 2.85 -1.27 -19.93
C VAL A 382 2.57 -0.85 -21.38
N GLY A 383 3.47 -0.08 -21.98
CA GLY A 383 3.40 0.38 -23.38
C GLY A 383 3.38 -0.76 -24.38
N PHE A 384 4.24 -1.75 -24.22
CA PHE A 384 4.31 -2.93 -25.08
C PHE A 384 3.34 -4.05 -24.66
N GLY A 385 2.96 -4.11 -23.39
CA GLY A 385 2.11 -5.15 -22.80
C GLY A 385 0.61 -5.04 -23.16
N ARG A 386 0.28 -4.74 -24.45
CA ARG A 386 -1.10 -4.46 -24.92
C ARG A 386 -2.12 -5.53 -24.53
N ARG A 387 -1.73 -6.80 -24.52
CA ARG A 387 -2.62 -7.93 -24.18
C ARG A 387 -2.90 -8.04 -22.69
N ALA A 388 -1.96 -7.60 -21.83
CA ALA A 388 -2.11 -7.58 -20.39
C ALA A 388 -2.91 -6.35 -19.89
N PHE A 389 -2.93 -5.27 -20.69
CA PHE A 389 -3.60 -4.01 -20.38
C PHE A 389 -4.62 -3.66 -21.48
N PRO A 390 -5.82 -4.30 -21.51
CA PRO A 390 -6.83 -4.05 -22.54
C PRO A 390 -7.31 -2.59 -22.50
N ARG A 391 -7.64 -2.02 -23.68
CA ARG A 391 -8.05 -0.61 -23.82
C ARG A 391 -9.44 -0.35 -23.28
N GLU A 392 -10.33 -1.35 -23.34
CA GLU A 392 -11.74 -1.25 -22.95
C GLU A 392 -12.13 -2.43 -22.06
N LEU A 393 -13.14 -2.23 -21.21
CA LEU A 393 -13.84 -3.34 -20.57
C LEU A 393 -14.51 -4.16 -21.68
N GLN A 394 -14.15 -5.43 -21.85
CA GLN A 394 -15.00 -6.35 -22.59
C GLN A 394 -16.37 -6.34 -21.88
N ARG A 395 -17.35 -5.67 -22.47
CA ARG A 395 -18.75 -5.84 -22.09
C ARG A 395 -19.01 -7.33 -22.21
N SER A 396 -19.36 -7.99 -21.09
CA SER A 396 -19.81 -9.36 -21.11
C SER A 396 -21.02 -9.42 -22.05
N THR A 397 -20.83 -9.97 -23.24
CA THR A 397 -21.89 -10.29 -24.20
C THR A 397 -22.67 -11.52 -23.74
N HIS A 398 -23.09 -11.55 -22.51
CA HIS A 398 -24.18 -12.40 -22.05
C HIS A 398 -25.37 -11.50 -21.82
N SER A 399 -26.05 -11.18 -22.92
CA SER A 399 -27.44 -10.74 -22.89
C SER A 399 -28.27 -11.89 -22.28
N PRO A 400 -29.13 -11.60 -21.29
CA PRO A 400 -30.04 -12.63 -20.75
C PRO A 400 -31.05 -13.18 -21.80
N THR A 401 -31.05 -12.64 -22.99
CA THR A 401 -31.97 -12.99 -24.06
C THR A 401 -31.61 -14.28 -24.82
N ASP A 402 -30.35 -14.73 -24.80
CA ASP A 402 -29.94 -15.95 -25.51
C ASP A 402 -30.24 -17.25 -24.73
N ALA A 403 -30.48 -17.17 -23.42
CA ALA A 403 -30.85 -18.32 -22.60
C ALA A 403 -32.34 -18.71 -22.75
N ALA A 404 -33.18 -17.81 -23.25
CA ALA A 404 -34.60 -18.07 -23.45
C ALA A 404 -34.94 -18.72 -24.81
N ALA A 405 -34.03 -18.62 -25.78
CA ALA A 405 -34.24 -19.19 -27.12
C ALA A 405 -33.88 -20.68 -27.24
N THR A 406 -33.11 -21.23 -26.27
CA THR A 406 -32.68 -22.65 -26.34
C THR A 406 -33.60 -23.60 -25.55
N VAL A 407 -34.62 -23.08 -24.87
CA VAL A 407 -35.63 -23.92 -24.14
C VAL A 407 -36.93 -24.04 -24.92
N ALA A 408 -37.05 -23.38 -26.09
CA ALA A 408 -38.26 -23.38 -26.93
C ALA A 408 -38.07 -24.06 -28.30
N SER A 409 -37.01 -24.88 -28.48
CA SER A 409 -36.88 -25.74 -29.67
C SER A 409 -36.78 -27.21 -29.30
#